data_a80988a105a2d760a1e43031280f5170
#
_entry.id   a80988a105a2d760a1e43031280f5170
#
_cell.length_a   1.000
_cell.length_b   1.000
_cell.length_c   1.000
_cell.angle_alpha   90.00
_cell.angle_beta   90.00
_cell.angle_gamma   90.00
#
_symmetry.space_group_name_H-M   'P 1'
#
loop_
_entity.id
_entity.type
_entity.pdbx_description
1 polymer ?
#
loop_
_entity_poly.entity_id
_entity_poly.type
_entity_poly.pdbx_seq_one_letter_code
_entity_poly.pdbx_strand_id
1 'polypeptide(L)'
;MFVCVLLIYTSATDCIFLSNKICLLLIVMQDIQANEVEWYLRDYFFRQFNQGRQHFKKESLADEMISLFLRYRNSNLRDMNDMITAVVENLISRQVIKKTDNNSLEVTSRFSRLQCSKCFYISYLNNNEPRNCLRCSSSELHDFPKKR
;
A
#
# COMPACT_ATOMS: atom_id res chain seq x y z
N MET A 1 0.87 -38.26 9.90
CA MET A 1 -0.49 -38.22 9.33
C MET A 1 -1.02 -36.78 9.55
N PHE A 2 -0.84 -35.92 8.53
CA PHE A 2 -1.26 -34.51 8.62
C PHE A 2 -2.69 -34.42 8.09
N VAL A 3 -3.62 -34.04 8.95
CA VAL A 3 -5.00 -33.76 8.57
C VAL A 3 -5.06 -32.33 8.07
N CYS A 4 -5.25 -32.17 6.76
CA CYS A 4 -5.50 -30.89 6.11
C CYS A 4 -6.96 -30.51 6.36
N VAL A 5 -7.24 -29.58 7.29
CA VAL A 5 -8.60 -29.08 7.52
C VAL A 5 -8.85 -27.93 6.53
N LEU A 6 -9.65 -28.22 5.53
CA LEU A 6 -10.25 -27.23 4.64
C LEU A 6 -11.26 -26.40 5.45
N LEU A 7 -10.94 -25.13 5.73
CA LEU A 7 -11.87 -24.17 6.32
C LEU A 7 -12.65 -23.46 5.22
N ILE A 8 -13.93 -23.84 5.12
CA ILE A 8 -14.93 -23.14 4.31
C ILE A 8 -15.36 -21.89 5.08
N TYR A 9 -15.25 -20.75 4.43
CA TYR A 9 -15.69 -19.45 4.97
C TYR A 9 -17.20 -19.41 5.15
N THR A 10 -17.66 -19.30 6.38
CA THR A 10 -19.00 -18.84 6.72
C THR A 10 -18.91 -17.68 7.68
N SER A 11 -19.66 -16.64 7.38
CA SER A 11 -19.93 -15.35 8.04
C SER A 11 -19.22 -14.99 9.38
N ALA A 12 -18.98 -13.70 9.52
CA ALA A 12 -18.21 -13.00 10.57
C ALA A 12 -18.62 -13.24 12.05
N THR A 13 -19.58 -14.11 12.32
CA THR A 13 -20.08 -14.41 13.69
C THR A 13 -19.46 -15.66 14.32
N ASP A 14 -18.80 -16.53 13.57
CA ASP A 14 -18.25 -17.80 14.07
C ASP A 14 -16.78 -17.76 14.53
N CYS A 15 -16.16 -16.57 14.52
CA CYS A 15 -14.77 -16.37 14.96
C CYS A 15 -14.56 -16.45 16.49
N ILE A 16 -15.58 -16.74 17.30
CA ILE A 16 -15.48 -16.64 18.78
C ILE A 16 -14.76 -17.83 19.42
N PHE A 17 -14.53 -18.94 18.69
CA PHE A 17 -13.96 -20.15 19.31
C PHE A 17 -12.62 -20.65 18.71
N LEU A 18 -12.07 -19.99 17.71
CA LEU A 18 -10.72 -20.31 17.24
C LEU A 18 -9.70 -19.39 17.91
N SER A 19 -8.90 -20.00 18.78
CA SER A 19 -7.76 -19.41 19.50
C SER A 19 -7.36 -18.01 19.03
N ASN A 20 -7.46 -17.00 19.90
CA ASN A 20 -7.06 -15.59 19.69
C ASN A 20 -5.74 -15.40 18.93
N LYS A 21 -4.84 -16.38 18.94
CA LYS A 21 -3.57 -16.37 18.21
C LYS A 21 -3.72 -16.53 16.69
N ILE A 22 -4.66 -17.32 16.21
CA ILE A 22 -4.85 -17.55 14.75
C ILE A 22 -5.58 -16.36 14.13
N CYS A 23 -6.56 -15.80 14.85
CA CYS A 23 -7.26 -14.59 14.39
C CYS A 23 -6.32 -13.37 14.34
N LEU A 24 -5.43 -13.21 15.34
CA LEU A 24 -4.41 -12.16 15.36
C LEU A 24 -3.40 -12.33 14.19
N LEU A 25 -3.01 -13.57 13.87
CA LEU A 25 -2.08 -13.85 12.77
C LEU A 25 -2.69 -13.53 11.41
N LEU A 26 -3.98 -13.82 11.20
CA LEU A 26 -4.69 -13.49 9.96
C LEU A 26 -4.89 -11.98 9.81
N ILE A 27 -5.21 -11.25 10.88
CA ILE A 27 -5.33 -9.79 10.88
C ILE A 27 -3.96 -9.16 10.58
N VAL A 28 -2.89 -9.64 11.22
CA VAL A 28 -1.51 -9.15 10.97
C VAL A 28 -1.06 -9.44 9.54
N MET A 29 -1.44 -10.56 8.94
CA MET A 29 -1.11 -10.86 7.54
C MET A 29 -1.88 -9.98 6.54
N GLN A 30 -3.13 -9.63 6.83
CA GLN A 30 -3.90 -8.70 5.99
C GLN A 30 -3.33 -7.28 6.07
N ASP A 31 -2.96 -6.82 7.27
CA ASP A 31 -2.32 -5.50 7.45
C ASP A 31 -0.96 -5.41 6.74
N ILE A 32 -0.17 -6.49 6.74
CA ILE A 32 1.10 -6.55 6.02
C ILE A 32 0.88 -6.41 4.51
N GLN A 33 -0.14 -7.03 3.94
CA GLN A 33 -0.46 -6.94 2.51
C GLN A 33 -0.92 -5.54 2.11
N ALA A 34 -1.79 -4.92 2.89
CA ALA A 34 -2.26 -3.54 2.62
C ALA A 34 -1.11 -2.53 2.68
N ASN A 35 -0.27 -2.61 3.71
CA ASN A 35 0.91 -1.74 3.86
C ASN A 35 1.92 -1.95 2.73
N GLU A 36 2.04 -3.16 2.22
CA GLU A 36 2.90 -3.46 1.09
C GLU A 36 2.36 -2.85 -0.21
N VAL A 37 1.07 -3.01 -0.49
CA VAL A 37 0.42 -2.38 -1.65
C VAL A 37 0.54 -0.86 -1.58
N GLU A 38 0.33 -0.26 -0.40
CA GLU A 38 0.53 1.18 -0.20
C GLU A 38 1.97 1.60 -0.52
N TRP A 39 2.97 0.84 -0.07
CA TRP A 39 4.37 1.15 -0.33
C TRP A 39 4.67 1.13 -1.84
N TYR A 40 4.23 0.11 -2.56
CA TYR A 40 4.43 0.02 -4.00
C TYR A 40 3.68 1.12 -4.76
N LEU A 41 2.48 1.47 -4.33
CA LEU A 41 1.69 2.53 -4.94
C LEU A 41 2.37 3.90 -4.74
N ARG A 42 2.96 4.15 -3.58
CA ARG A 42 3.75 5.35 -3.30
C ARG A 42 5.04 5.41 -4.12
N ASP A 43 5.76 4.28 -4.27
CA ASP A 43 6.93 4.18 -5.15
C ASP A 43 6.54 4.46 -6.61
N TYR A 44 5.40 3.94 -7.05
CA TYR A 44 4.85 4.21 -8.37
C TYR A 44 4.58 5.71 -8.57
N PHE A 45 3.85 6.36 -7.67
CA PHE A 45 3.58 7.80 -7.75
C PHE A 45 4.85 8.63 -7.71
N PHE A 46 5.81 8.28 -6.86
CA PHE A 46 7.12 8.94 -6.82
C PHE A 46 7.83 8.90 -8.17
N ARG A 47 7.86 7.74 -8.83
CA ARG A 47 8.51 7.58 -10.14
C ARG A 47 7.79 8.37 -11.21
N GLN A 48 6.46 8.25 -11.27
CA GLN A 48 5.64 8.92 -12.27
C GLN A 48 5.67 10.44 -12.11
N PHE A 49 5.60 10.94 -10.88
CA PHE A 49 5.72 12.38 -10.60
C PHE A 49 7.06 12.94 -11.06
N ASN A 50 8.15 12.21 -10.85
CA ASN A 50 9.49 12.61 -11.34
C ASN A 50 9.60 12.60 -12.88
N GLN A 51 8.69 11.92 -13.58
CA GLN A 51 8.54 11.93 -15.04
C GLN A 51 7.54 12.98 -15.54
N GLY A 52 6.97 13.80 -14.64
CA GLY A 52 6.00 14.84 -14.96
C GLY A 52 4.54 14.37 -15.00
N ARG A 53 4.25 13.12 -14.66
CA ARG A 53 2.88 12.59 -14.61
C ARG A 53 2.29 12.74 -13.21
N GLN A 54 1.21 13.54 -13.10
CA GLN A 54 0.53 13.81 -11.82
C GLN A 54 -0.90 13.28 -11.78
N HIS A 55 -1.50 12.94 -12.93
CA HIS A 55 -2.87 12.46 -13.05
C HIS A 55 -2.90 11.00 -13.45
N PHE A 56 -3.78 10.24 -12.78
CA PHE A 56 -3.89 8.78 -12.92
C PHE A 56 -5.37 8.38 -13.01
N LYS A 57 -5.67 7.41 -13.86
CA LYS A 57 -6.99 6.79 -13.88
C LYS A 57 -7.02 5.70 -12.82
N LYS A 58 -8.03 5.74 -11.93
CA LYS A 58 -8.18 4.75 -10.86
C LYS A 58 -8.27 3.33 -11.43
N GLU A 59 -9.00 3.16 -12.52
CA GLU A 59 -9.26 1.87 -13.16
C GLU A 59 -7.99 1.23 -13.76
N SER A 60 -7.00 2.02 -14.17
CA SER A 60 -5.77 1.50 -14.77
C SER A 60 -4.67 1.19 -13.74
N LEU A 61 -4.83 1.62 -12.48
CA LEU A 61 -3.77 1.46 -11.47
C LEU A 61 -3.43 0.00 -11.20
N ALA A 62 -4.42 -0.89 -11.16
CA ALA A 62 -4.17 -2.30 -10.90
C ALA A 62 -3.38 -2.96 -12.03
N ASP A 63 -3.74 -2.70 -13.28
CA ASP A 63 -3.02 -3.21 -14.45
C ASP A 63 -1.60 -2.68 -14.49
N GLU A 64 -1.43 -1.37 -14.23
CA GLU A 64 -0.11 -0.73 -14.18
C GLU A 64 0.76 -1.31 -13.03
N MET A 65 0.18 -1.55 -11.86
CA MET A 65 0.86 -2.17 -10.72
C MET A 65 1.28 -3.62 -11.02
N ILE A 66 0.38 -4.43 -11.58
CA ILE A 66 0.67 -5.82 -11.97
C ILE A 66 1.77 -5.86 -13.05
N SER A 67 1.76 -4.93 -14.00
CA SER A 67 2.76 -4.88 -15.07
C SER A 67 4.15 -4.48 -14.59
N LEU A 68 4.22 -3.56 -13.61
CA LEU A 68 5.48 -2.99 -13.13
C LEU A 68 6.14 -3.81 -12.02
N PHE A 69 5.36 -4.45 -11.17
CA PHE A 69 5.89 -5.18 -10.03
C PHE A 69 5.74 -6.68 -10.22
N LEU A 70 6.87 -7.35 -10.51
CA LEU A 70 6.94 -8.81 -10.74
C LEU A 70 6.22 -9.64 -9.67
N ARG A 71 6.19 -9.14 -8.43
CA ARG A 71 5.54 -9.79 -7.31
C ARG A 71 4.04 -9.98 -7.49
N TYR A 72 3.38 -9.07 -8.23
CA TYR A 72 1.94 -9.10 -8.46
C TYR A 72 1.52 -9.77 -9.76
N ARG A 73 2.46 -10.27 -10.56
CA ARG A 73 2.16 -10.90 -11.88
C ARG A 73 1.12 -12.01 -11.84
N ASN A 74 1.09 -12.76 -10.74
CA ASN A 74 0.16 -13.88 -10.55
C ASN A 74 -1.04 -13.50 -9.67
N SER A 75 -1.20 -12.23 -9.32
CA SER A 75 -2.32 -11.78 -8.51
C SER A 75 -3.59 -11.73 -9.34
N ASN A 76 -4.72 -12.07 -8.71
CA ASN A 76 -6.02 -11.88 -9.32
C ASN A 76 -6.28 -10.38 -9.47
N LEU A 77 -6.63 -9.94 -10.67
CA LEU A 77 -6.90 -8.54 -10.99
C LEU A 77 -8.02 -7.94 -10.09
N ARG A 78 -9.05 -8.73 -9.79
CA ARG A 78 -10.15 -8.29 -8.92
C ARG A 78 -9.67 -8.02 -7.50
N ASP A 79 -8.93 -8.95 -6.91
CA ASP A 79 -8.41 -8.81 -5.54
C ASP A 79 -7.43 -7.65 -5.45
N MET A 80 -6.63 -7.43 -6.49
CA MET A 80 -5.72 -6.30 -6.60
C MET A 80 -6.47 -4.97 -6.71
N ASN A 81 -7.54 -4.91 -7.50
CA ASN A 81 -8.40 -3.73 -7.61
C ASN A 81 -9.05 -3.37 -6.26
N ASP A 82 -9.52 -4.36 -5.51
CA ASP A 82 -10.14 -4.14 -4.20
C ASP A 82 -9.11 -3.61 -3.19
N MET A 83 -7.90 -4.18 -3.15
CA MET A 83 -6.81 -3.70 -2.30
C MET A 83 -6.35 -2.29 -2.68
N ILE A 84 -6.13 -2.01 -3.95
CA ILE A 84 -5.74 -0.67 -4.43
C ILE A 84 -6.83 0.34 -4.12
N THR A 85 -8.10 -0.03 -4.28
CA THR A 85 -9.22 0.85 -3.93
C THR A 85 -9.18 1.24 -2.47
N ALA A 86 -9.01 0.28 -1.55
CA ALA A 86 -8.92 0.56 -0.13
C ALA A 86 -7.72 1.47 0.22
N VAL A 87 -6.56 1.19 -0.37
CA VAL A 87 -5.35 2.01 -0.17
C VAL A 87 -5.53 3.43 -0.73
N VAL A 88 -6.10 3.56 -1.92
CA VAL A 88 -6.39 4.86 -2.55
C VAL A 88 -7.33 5.71 -1.69
N GLU A 89 -8.42 5.13 -1.17
CA GLU A 89 -9.35 5.85 -0.29
C GLU A 89 -8.65 6.30 1.01
N ASN A 90 -7.76 5.48 1.57
CA ASN A 90 -6.92 5.87 2.71
C ASN A 90 -5.99 7.05 2.35
N LEU A 91 -5.33 7.01 1.20
CA LEU A 91 -4.46 8.11 0.76
C LEU A 91 -5.23 9.41 0.48
N ILE A 92 -6.48 9.31 -0.01
CA ILE A 92 -7.37 10.46 -0.18
C ILE A 92 -7.73 11.06 1.18
N SER A 93 -8.13 10.24 2.15
CA SER A 93 -8.50 10.69 3.49
C SER A 93 -7.33 11.41 4.20
N ARG A 94 -6.10 11.01 3.91
CA ARG A 94 -4.86 11.62 4.41
C ARG A 94 -4.37 12.81 3.57
N GLN A 95 -5.12 13.21 2.55
CA GLN A 95 -4.78 14.31 1.64
C GLN A 95 -3.46 14.14 0.87
N VAL A 96 -2.99 12.90 0.71
CA VAL A 96 -1.80 12.56 -0.07
C VAL A 96 -2.08 12.66 -1.57
N ILE A 97 -3.26 12.24 -1.97
CA ILE A 97 -3.80 12.34 -3.33
C ILE A 97 -5.22 12.94 -3.28
N LYS A 98 -5.67 13.49 -4.40
CA LYS A 98 -7.03 14.01 -4.56
C LYS A 98 -7.77 13.21 -5.63
N LYS A 99 -9.08 13.06 -5.45
CA LYS A 99 -9.99 12.63 -6.49
C LYS A 99 -10.44 13.86 -7.28
N THR A 100 -10.34 13.79 -8.60
CA THR A 100 -10.84 14.83 -9.51
C THR A 100 -12.20 14.45 -10.08
N ASP A 101 -12.90 15.42 -10.69
CA ASP A 101 -14.29 15.27 -11.17
C ASP A 101 -14.49 14.15 -12.21
N ASN A 102 -13.42 13.76 -12.90
CA ASN A 102 -13.43 12.71 -13.93
C ASN A 102 -13.05 11.32 -13.39
N ASN A 103 -13.26 11.04 -12.10
CA ASN A 103 -12.83 9.79 -11.43
C ASN A 103 -11.32 9.52 -11.57
N SER A 104 -10.54 10.53 -11.90
CA SER A 104 -9.10 10.52 -11.93
C SER A 104 -8.54 10.86 -10.56
N LEU A 105 -7.32 10.48 -10.33
CA LEU A 105 -6.53 10.77 -9.13
C LEU A 105 -5.45 11.78 -9.47
N GLU A 106 -5.23 12.74 -8.59
CA GLU A 106 -4.16 13.71 -8.70
C GLU A 106 -3.22 13.61 -7.51
N VAL A 107 -1.93 13.51 -7.78
CA VAL A 107 -0.89 13.60 -6.76
C VAL A 107 -0.65 15.08 -6.45
N THR A 108 -1.01 15.51 -5.24
CA THR A 108 -1.07 16.93 -4.85
C THR A 108 0.30 17.57 -4.66
N SER A 109 1.31 16.79 -4.32
CA SER A 109 2.67 17.27 -4.14
C SER A 109 3.70 16.16 -4.34
N ARG A 110 4.96 16.57 -4.48
CA ARG A 110 6.07 15.64 -4.69
C ARG A 110 6.26 14.72 -3.50
N PHE A 111 6.52 13.44 -3.78
CA PHE A 111 7.00 12.49 -2.79
C PHE A 111 8.51 12.64 -2.57
N SER A 112 8.92 12.55 -1.31
CA SER A 112 10.32 12.39 -0.90
C SER A 112 10.59 10.92 -0.61
N ARG A 113 11.73 10.41 -1.08
CA ARG A 113 12.18 9.05 -0.79
C ARG A 113 13.18 9.09 0.36
N LEU A 114 12.78 8.56 1.50
CA LEU A 114 13.49 8.69 2.76
C LEU A 114 13.81 7.31 3.34
N GLN A 115 14.96 7.16 3.98
CA GLN A 115 15.32 5.96 4.72
C GLN A 115 15.34 6.24 6.22
N CYS A 116 14.79 5.32 6.99
CA CYS A 116 14.79 5.39 8.44
C CYS A 116 16.12 4.90 9.01
N SER A 117 16.73 5.69 9.90
CA SER A 117 17.98 5.29 10.59
C SER A 117 17.81 4.12 11.55
N LYS A 118 16.59 3.93 12.11
CA LYS A 118 16.30 2.88 13.10
C LYS A 118 16.01 1.52 12.48
N CYS A 119 15.15 1.47 11.44
CA CYS A 119 14.68 0.20 10.88
C CYS A 119 15.07 -0.01 9.41
N PHE A 120 15.81 0.94 8.84
CA PHE A 120 16.29 0.95 7.44
C PHE A 120 15.17 0.88 6.39
N TYR A 121 13.90 1.04 6.81
CA TYR A 121 12.76 1.04 5.90
C TYR A 121 12.77 2.29 5.02
N ILE A 122 12.48 2.10 3.73
CA ILE A 122 12.35 3.20 2.77
C ILE A 122 10.89 3.64 2.75
N SER A 123 10.65 4.90 3.12
CA SER A 123 9.34 5.54 3.09
C SER A 123 9.27 6.52 1.91
N TYR A 124 8.12 6.57 1.26
CA TYR A 124 7.78 7.60 0.29
C TYR A 124 6.75 8.51 0.93
N LEU A 125 7.16 9.70 1.37
CA LEU A 125 6.32 10.65 2.05
C LEU A 125 6.00 11.85 1.15
N ASN A 126 4.72 12.21 1.15
CA ASN A 126 4.25 13.44 0.54
C ASN A 126 4.50 14.62 1.49
N ASN A 127 4.64 15.84 0.97
CA ASN A 127 4.88 17.03 1.79
C ASN A 127 3.75 17.36 2.78
N ASN A 128 2.55 16.81 2.56
CA ASN A 128 1.40 17.00 3.44
C ASN A 128 1.38 16.01 4.62
N GLU A 129 2.32 15.06 4.66
CA GLU A 129 2.38 14.03 5.70
C GLU A 129 3.43 14.36 6.75
N PRO A 130 3.22 13.93 8.01
CA PRO A 130 4.23 14.05 9.05
C PRO A 130 5.49 13.27 8.64
N ARG A 131 6.67 13.85 8.90
CA ARG A 131 7.96 13.25 8.54
C ARG A 131 8.33 12.14 9.52
N ASN A 132 7.58 11.05 9.48
CA ASN A 132 7.79 9.87 10.31
C ASN A 132 7.91 8.61 9.43
N CYS A 133 8.70 7.66 9.90
CA CYS A 133 8.83 6.36 9.24
C CYS A 133 7.48 5.63 9.20
N LEU A 134 7.05 5.21 8.02
CA LEU A 134 5.77 4.51 7.85
C LEU A 134 5.73 3.12 8.53
N ARG A 135 6.90 2.57 8.93
CA ARG A 135 7.00 1.26 9.56
C ARG A 135 7.15 1.32 11.08
N CYS A 136 8.01 2.20 11.60
CA CYS A 136 8.33 2.24 13.04
C CYS A 136 8.02 3.60 13.69
N SER A 137 7.40 4.52 12.95
CA SER A 137 7.00 5.86 13.40
C SER A 137 8.16 6.75 13.89
N SER A 138 9.42 6.36 13.69
CA SER A 138 10.58 7.18 14.03
C SER A 138 10.66 8.43 13.16
N SER A 139 11.01 9.57 13.74
CA SER A 139 11.30 10.82 13.02
C SER A 139 12.70 10.89 12.41
N GLU A 140 13.56 9.90 12.71
CA GLU A 140 14.94 9.84 12.21
C GLU A 140 14.99 9.36 10.75
N LEU A 141 14.62 10.25 9.83
CA LEU A 141 14.61 9.99 8.39
C LEU A 141 15.66 10.84 7.68
N HIS A 142 16.37 10.23 6.74
CA HIS A 142 17.32 10.92 5.85
C HIS A 142 17.00 10.61 4.39
N ASP A 143 17.43 11.49 3.50
CA ASP A 143 17.20 11.32 2.08
C ASP A 143 17.91 10.06 1.57
N PHE A 144 17.16 9.22 0.87
CA PHE A 144 17.73 8.02 0.27
C PHE A 144 18.27 8.37 -1.10
N PRO A 145 19.57 8.10 -1.37
CA PRO A 145 20.22 8.51 -2.59
C PRO A 145 19.50 7.95 -3.82
N LYS A 146 19.30 8.79 -4.83
CA LYS A 146 18.84 8.35 -6.14
C LYS A 146 19.82 7.29 -6.65
N LYS A 147 19.33 6.12 -7.05
CA LYS A 147 20.15 5.23 -7.86
C LYS A 147 20.59 6.03 -9.09
N ARG A 148 21.90 6.23 -9.25
CA ARG A 148 22.51 6.78 -10.46
C ARG A 148 22.27 5.84 -11.63
#